data_d2de86b1a7249e7184f78f6df22489c1
#
_entry.id   d2de86b1a7249e7184f78f6df22489c1
#
_cell.length_a   1.000
_cell.length_b   1.000
_cell.length_c   1.000
_cell.angle_alpha   90.00
_cell.angle_beta   90.00
_cell.angle_gamma   90.00
#
_symmetry.space_group_name_H-M   'P 1'
#
loop_
_entity.id
_entity.type
_entity.pdbx_description
1 polymer ?
#
loop_
_entity_poly.entity_id
_entity_poly.type
_entity_poly.pdbx_seq_one_letter_code
_entity_poly.pdbx_strand_id
1 'polypeptide(L)'
;MTCWLGYFEFKTDDDDMFDFLKNLSQSSNYVDKGTQESLQDAVGNLSQASHVKGFDPSQKIKDDEPAEWITPLSSFKPPNWKPPTLKDEELLEDRVHDIDHSLVFVPEDAWAKIIEWSSTSKELKIGPSMLTSVLAARVMGPTEWLLNHEIDAMMYLFTERTTLRRWEPTKVAFMSCMFSNQMKTSFEEFRKDKKKFKVSELLHRYGIGELPPHGRTGLMWDLDVTRMYVPLNVGKHWISMCVNFVSRSIEVFDCEGLKYNKEVEPFAILIPRIVKCVHSSKSRQQLTVKQYTVSYAPMPYLLNKSSSDCGVYALKHIECHLLGLDFSLVNDSNIREARQKIVYDLWEAANDPELILRMAQYIPPKLITNPLVELD
;
A
#
# COMPACT_ATOMS: atom_id res chain seq x y z
N MET A 1 -5.05 20.46 -27.58
CA MET A 1 -6.06 19.91 -26.63
C MET A 1 -5.47 19.94 -25.22
N THR A 2 -5.91 20.93 -24.49
CA THR A 2 -5.40 21.41 -23.20
C THR A 2 -5.81 20.44 -22.11
N CYS A 3 -4.83 19.81 -21.42
CA CYS A 3 -5.09 19.08 -20.18
C CYS A 3 -5.43 20.11 -19.08
N TRP A 4 -6.64 20.05 -18.62
CA TRP A 4 -7.12 20.80 -17.46
C TRP A 4 -6.47 20.24 -16.19
N LEU A 5 -5.57 21.02 -15.60
CA LEU A 5 -5.21 20.95 -14.20
C LEU A 5 -6.29 21.73 -13.44
N GLY A 6 -7.32 21.02 -13.00
CA GLY A 6 -8.30 21.59 -12.08
C GLY A 6 -7.70 21.65 -10.67
N TYR A 7 -7.17 22.79 -10.27
CA TYR A 7 -6.99 23.15 -8.88
C TYR A 7 -8.37 23.41 -8.28
N PHE A 8 -8.86 22.52 -7.45
CA PHE A 8 -9.89 22.85 -6.48
C PHE A 8 -9.21 23.29 -5.19
N GLU A 9 -9.18 24.58 -4.94
CA GLU A 9 -8.95 25.11 -3.60
C GLU A 9 -10.19 24.80 -2.76
N PHE A 10 -10.08 23.86 -1.85
CA PHE A 10 -10.99 23.77 -0.71
C PHE A 10 -10.40 24.58 0.43
N LYS A 11 -11.03 25.71 0.78
CA LYS A 11 -10.88 26.33 2.08
C LYS A 11 -11.55 25.42 3.10
N THR A 12 -10.75 24.73 3.91
CA THR A 12 -11.19 24.07 5.15
C THR A 12 -10.63 24.85 6.30
N ASP A 13 -11.46 25.15 7.30
CA ASP A 13 -11.05 25.82 8.52
C ASP A 13 -10.03 24.94 9.26
N ASP A 14 -8.88 25.54 9.60
CA ASP A 14 -7.74 24.85 10.24
C ASP A 14 -8.10 24.23 11.62
N ASP A 15 -9.13 24.75 12.28
CA ASP A 15 -9.58 24.29 13.61
C ASP A 15 -10.24 22.89 13.56
N ASP A 16 -10.98 22.54 12.51
CA ASP A 16 -11.64 21.25 12.39
C ASP A 16 -10.65 20.09 12.20
N MET A 17 -9.50 20.36 11.58
CA MET A 17 -8.49 19.35 11.31
C MET A 17 -7.64 19.00 12.53
N PHE A 18 -7.36 19.99 13.36
CA PHE A 18 -6.64 19.79 14.61
C PHE A 18 -7.45 18.93 15.59
N ASP A 19 -8.74 19.18 15.68
CA ASP A 19 -9.66 18.36 16.49
C ASP A 19 -9.81 16.95 15.95
N PHE A 20 -9.78 16.75 14.63
CA PHE A 20 -9.80 15.42 14.01
C PHE A 20 -8.55 14.60 14.38
N LEU A 21 -7.35 15.16 14.26
CA LEU A 21 -6.09 14.48 14.60
C LEU A 21 -5.97 14.20 16.10
N LYS A 22 -6.42 15.14 16.94
CA LYS A 22 -6.46 14.98 18.39
C LYS A 22 -7.45 13.92 18.83
N ASN A 23 -8.60 13.83 18.17
CA ASN A 23 -9.60 12.81 18.42
C ASN A 23 -9.13 11.41 17.97
N LEU A 24 -8.30 11.31 16.92
CA LEU A 24 -7.67 10.04 16.51
C LEU A 24 -6.70 9.52 17.58
N SER A 25 -5.93 10.41 18.24
CA SER A 25 -5.00 10.01 19.29
C SER A 25 -5.68 9.62 20.61
N GLN A 26 -6.89 10.14 20.87
CA GLN A 26 -7.66 9.85 22.08
C GLN A 26 -8.63 8.67 21.94
N SER A 27 -8.88 8.17 20.73
CA SER A 27 -9.93 7.16 20.48
C SER A 27 -9.55 5.73 20.88
N SER A 28 -8.35 5.49 21.43
CA SER A 28 -8.03 4.21 22.08
C SER A 28 -8.80 3.99 23.40
N ASN A 29 -9.48 5.02 23.93
CA ASN A 29 -10.25 4.95 25.18
C ASN A 29 -11.71 5.47 25.05
N TYR A 30 -12.18 5.75 23.83
CA TYR A 30 -13.55 6.23 23.65
C TYR A 30 -14.50 5.09 23.28
N VAL A 31 -15.00 4.41 24.31
CA VAL A 31 -16.26 3.67 24.19
C VAL A 31 -17.36 4.73 24.30
N ASP A 32 -18.06 4.98 23.21
CA ASP A 32 -19.24 5.85 23.19
C ASP A 32 -20.23 5.41 24.26
N LYS A 33 -20.77 6.34 25.05
CA LYS A 33 -21.75 6.03 26.10
C LYS A 33 -22.96 5.27 25.56
N GLY A 34 -23.40 5.56 24.34
CA GLY A 34 -24.46 4.82 23.66
C GLY A 34 -24.10 3.37 23.38
N THR A 35 -22.84 3.08 23.06
CA THR A 35 -22.33 1.71 22.86
C THR A 35 -22.22 0.97 24.20
N GLN A 36 -21.92 1.67 25.30
CA GLN A 36 -21.87 1.09 26.64
C GLN A 36 -23.24 0.70 27.14
N GLU A 37 -24.27 1.54 26.93
CA GLU A 37 -25.66 1.20 27.27
C GLU A 37 -26.19 0.04 26.41
N SER A 38 -25.89 0.03 25.08
CA SER A 38 -26.26 -1.10 24.20
C SER A 38 -25.51 -2.39 24.55
N LEU A 39 -24.28 -2.32 25.02
CA LEU A 39 -23.50 -3.48 25.49
C LEU A 39 -24.06 -3.98 26.84
N GLN A 40 -24.43 -3.09 27.76
CA GLN A 40 -25.06 -3.47 29.01
C GLN A 40 -26.45 -4.10 28.82
N ASP A 41 -27.26 -3.59 27.89
CA ASP A 41 -28.53 -4.19 27.52
C ASP A 41 -28.34 -5.54 26.80
N ALA A 42 -27.35 -5.67 25.94
CA ALA A 42 -27.03 -6.93 25.29
C ALA A 42 -26.51 -7.98 26.27
N VAL A 43 -25.65 -7.60 27.22
CA VAL A 43 -25.18 -8.49 28.31
C VAL A 43 -26.31 -8.85 29.26
N GLY A 44 -27.19 -7.90 29.58
CA GLY A 44 -28.38 -8.13 30.38
C GLY A 44 -29.34 -9.15 29.73
N ASN A 45 -29.55 -9.03 28.42
CA ASN A 45 -30.39 -9.93 27.65
C ASN A 45 -29.73 -11.32 27.45
N LEU A 46 -28.40 -11.39 27.30
CA LEU A 46 -27.68 -12.67 27.26
C LEU A 46 -27.73 -13.42 28.58
N SER A 47 -27.70 -12.72 29.71
CA SER A 47 -27.81 -13.37 31.04
C SER A 47 -29.21 -13.92 31.32
N GLN A 48 -30.24 -13.39 30.67
CA GLN A 48 -31.63 -13.92 30.77
C GLN A 48 -31.90 -15.06 29.77
N ALA A 49 -31.16 -15.14 28.66
CA ALA A 49 -31.40 -16.13 27.61
C ALA A 49 -30.58 -17.42 27.75
N SER A 50 -29.54 -17.45 28.56
CA SER A 50 -28.65 -18.62 28.69
C SER A 50 -29.00 -19.47 29.92
N HIS A 51 -30.09 -20.27 29.84
CA HIS A 51 -30.18 -21.46 30.64
C HIS A 51 -29.19 -22.52 30.11
N VAL A 52 -27.94 -22.45 30.56
CA VAL A 52 -27.03 -23.58 30.45
C VAL A 52 -27.54 -24.62 31.46
N LYS A 53 -28.05 -25.74 30.96
CA LYS A 53 -28.48 -26.87 31.81
C LYS A 53 -27.31 -27.28 32.72
N GLY A 54 -27.43 -27.04 34.02
CA GLY A 54 -26.43 -27.41 35.04
C GLY A 54 -25.80 -26.24 35.77
N PHE A 55 -26.13 -24.99 35.46
CA PHE A 55 -25.63 -23.83 36.20
C PHE A 55 -26.74 -23.26 37.09
N ASP A 56 -26.59 -23.39 38.40
CA ASP A 56 -27.50 -22.79 39.41
C ASP A 56 -26.81 -21.56 40.02
N PRO A 57 -27.24 -20.32 39.66
CA PRO A 57 -26.63 -19.09 40.15
C PRO A 57 -26.85 -18.85 41.66
N SER A 58 -27.68 -19.67 42.34
CA SER A 58 -27.90 -19.58 43.79
C SER A 58 -26.95 -20.43 44.64
N GLN A 59 -26.14 -21.29 44.04
CA GLN A 59 -25.11 -22.03 44.75
C GLN A 59 -23.96 -21.12 45.17
N LYS A 60 -23.86 -20.85 46.47
CA LYS A 60 -22.71 -20.18 47.06
C LYS A 60 -21.48 -21.06 46.85
N ILE A 61 -20.52 -20.61 46.04
CA ILE A 61 -19.20 -21.19 45.94
C ILE A 61 -18.52 -21.04 47.31
N LYS A 62 -18.10 -22.12 47.89
CA LYS A 62 -17.31 -22.09 49.11
C LYS A 62 -15.95 -21.44 48.81
N ASP A 63 -15.61 -20.43 49.59
CA ASP A 63 -14.46 -19.51 49.39
C ASP A 63 -13.05 -20.14 49.66
N ASP A 64 -12.81 -21.41 49.40
CA ASP A 64 -11.59 -22.05 49.81
C ASP A 64 -10.68 -22.63 48.67
N GLU A 65 -10.99 -22.40 47.40
CA GLU A 65 -10.02 -22.64 46.33
C GLU A 65 -10.10 -21.57 45.29
N PRO A 66 -8.97 -21.00 44.78
CA PRO A 66 -8.98 -20.10 43.67
C PRO A 66 -9.48 -20.85 42.45
N ALA A 67 -10.70 -20.54 42.01
CA ALA A 67 -11.25 -21.07 40.78
C ALA A 67 -10.38 -20.61 39.60
N GLU A 68 -9.52 -21.50 39.10
CA GLU A 68 -8.88 -21.31 37.82
C GLU A 68 -9.96 -21.28 36.74
N TRP A 69 -10.30 -20.09 36.28
CA TRP A 69 -11.15 -19.90 35.12
C TRP A 69 -10.41 -20.38 33.88
N ILE A 70 -10.60 -21.65 33.55
CA ILE A 70 -10.09 -22.20 32.29
C ILE A 70 -11.03 -21.77 31.18
N THR A 71 -10.69 -20.67 30.48
CA THR A 71 -11.41 -20.34 29.24
C THR A 71 -11.15 -21.42 28.19
N PRO A 72 -12.09 -21.71 27.27
CA PRO A 72 -11.90 -22.72 26.22
C PRO A 72 -10.62 -22.53 25.40
N LEU A 73 -10.10 -21.30 25.30
CA LEU A 73 -8.81 -20.97 24.65
C LEU A 73 -7.60 -21.50 25.43
N SER A 74 -7.70 -21.75 26.72
CA SER A 74 -6.58 -22.30 27.52
C SER A 74 -6.29 -23.77 27.23
N SER A 75 -7.25 -24.52 26.67
CA SER A 75 -7.09 -25.92 26.28
C SER A 75 -6.30 -26.13 24.96
N PHE A 76 -6.05 -25.06 24.19
CA PHE A 76 -5.31 -25.09 22.93
C PHE A 76 -3.86 -24.61 23.03
N LYS A 77 -3.28 -24.49 24.22
CA LYS A 77 -1.87 -24.17 24.38
C LYS A 77 -1.03 -25.33 23.85
N PRO A 78 -0.09 -25.08 22.90
CA PRO A 78 0.86 -26.12 22.52
C PRO A 78 1.63 -26.63 23.73
N PRO A 79 2.05 -27.90 23.75
CA PRO A 79 2.71 -28.50 24.93
C PRO A 79 3.95 -27.76 25.45
N ASN A 80 4.58 -26.94 24.62
CA ASN A 80 5.76 -26.13 24.92
C ASN A 80 5.49 -24.64 25.09
N TRP A 81 4.23 -24.23 25.15
CA TRP A 81 3.90 -22.81 25.32
C TRP A 81 4.24 -22.36 26.74
N LYS A 82 5.18 -21.44 26.85
CA LYS A 82 5.45 -20.69 28.09
C LYS A 82 4.81 -19.31 27.91
N PRO A 83 4.06 -18.78 28.91
CA PRO A 83 3.66 -17.40 28.86
C PRO A 83 4.92 -16.55 28.71
N PRO A 84 4.97 -15.58 27.78
CA PRO A 84 6.10 -14.69 27.67
C PRO A 84 6.25 -13.93 28.98
N THR A 85 7.35 -14.11 29.69
CA THR A 85 7.78 -13.24 30.77
C THR A 85 8.35 -12.01 30.10
N LEU A 86 7.46 -11.06 29.76
CA LEU A 86 7.82 -9.85 29.05
C LEU A 86 8.58 -8.93 30.02
N LYS A 87 9.88 -8.84 29.88
CA LYS A 87 10.60 -7.64 30.26
C LYS A 87 10.36 -6.60 29.16
N ASP A 88 10.20 -5.33 29.52
CA ASP A 88 9.88 -4.25 28.56
C ASP A 88 10.85 -4.18 27.37
N GLU A 89 12.11 -4.60 27.55
CA GLU A 89 13.14 -4.69 26.51
C GLU A 89 12.91 -5.88 25.54
N GLU A 90 12.37 -7.01 26.01
CA GLU A 90 12.05 -8.19 25.19
C GLU A 90 10.82 -7.97 24.33
N LEU A 91 9.89 -7.09 24.76
CA LEU A 91 8.72 -6.67 23.97
C LEU A 91 9.09 -5.90 22.70
N LEU A 92 10.13 -5.11 22.74
CA LEU A 92 10.60 -4.33 21.60
C LEU A 92 11.30 -5.22 20.56
N GLU A 93 12.11 -6.17 20.98
CA GLU A 93 12.80 -7.09 20.06
C GLU A 93 11.83 -8.10 19.43
N ASP A 94 10.92 -8.69 20.20
CA ASP A 94 9.92 -9.62 19.66
C ASP A 94 8.95 -8.94 18.67
N ARG A 95 8.60 -7.69 18.90
CA ARG A 95 7.76 -6.91 17.99
C ARG A 95 8.46 -6.47 16.71
N VAL A 96 9.78 -6.26 16.74
CA VAL A 96 10.56 -5.92 15.54
C VAL A 96 10.51 -7.05 14.51
N HIS A 97 10.39 -8.29 14.97
CA HIS A 97 10.28 -9.48 14.13
C HIS A 97 8.82 -9.92 13.86
N ASP A 98 7.84 -9.25 14.46
CA ASP A 98 6.44 -9.50 14.19
C ASP A 98 6.10 -9.01 12.78
N ILE A 99 5.54 -9.89 11.97
CA ILE A 99 5.13 -9.61 10.60
C ILE A 99 4.10 -8.47 10.56
N ASP A 100 3.13 -8.49 11.47
CA ASP A 100 2.10 -7.45 11.60
C ASP A 100 2.70 -6.10 11.97
N HIS A 101 3.77 -6.11 12.77
CA HIS A 101 4.47 -4.89 13.17
C HIS A 101 5.02 -4.12 11.97
N SER A 102 5.62 -4.81 10.99
CA SER A 102 6.19 -4.17 9.80
C SER A 102 5.13 -3.57 8.86
N LEU A 103 3.91 -4.11 8.84
CA LEU A 103 2.83 -3.70 7.93
C LEU A 103 1.93 -2.61 8.48
N VAL A 104 1.61 -2.65 9.77
CA VAL A 104 0.57 -1.81 10.39
C VAL A 104 1.04 -1.06 11.64
N PHE A 105 2.11 -1.50 12.28
CA PHE A 105 2.55 -0.92 13.54
C PHE A 105 3.29 0.41 13.36
N VAL A 106 2.96 1.38 14.21
CA VAL A 106 3.67 2.66 14.36
C VAL A 106 4.05 2.82 15.83
N PRO A 107 5.34 3.05 16.18
CA PRO A 107 5.77 3.31 17.54
C PRO A 107 5.08 4.56 18.12
N GLU A 108 4.71 4.50 19.39
CA GLU A 108 3.95 5.57 20.06
C GLU A 108 4.69 6.92 20.07
N ASP A 109 6.00 6.88 20.31
CA ASP A 109 6.86 8.07 20.30
C ASP A 109 7.00 8.68 18.91
N ALA A 110 7.04 7.86 17.87
CA ALA A 110 7.06 8.31 16.49
C ALA A 110 5.70 8.90 16.08
N TRP A 111 4.62 8.29 16.54
CA TRP A 111 3.28 8.82 16.32
C TRP A 111 3.07 10.18 16.98
N ALA A 112 3.55 10.38 18.21
CA ALA A 112 3.52 11.68 18.88
C ALA A 112 4.25 12.78 18.08
N LYS A 113 5.40 12.47 17.48
CA LYS A 113 6.13 13.41 16.60
C LYS A 113 5.37 13.75 15.32
N ILE A 114 4.63 12.81 14.75
CA ILE A 114 3.77 13.06 13.59
C ILE A 114 2.63 14.00 13.96
N ILE A 115 1.99 13.80 15.10
CA ILE A 115 0.94 14.69 15.59
C ILE A 115 1.50 16.11 15.83
N GLU A 116 2.67 16.23 16.46
CA GLU A 116 3.34 17.52 16.65
C GLU A 116 3.63 18.18 15.29
N TRP A 117 4.22 17.45 14.34
CA TRP A 117 4.47 17.95 12.99
C TRP A 117 3.18 18.37 12.29
N SER A 118 2.11 17.61 12.40
CA SER A 118 0.84 17.89 11.72
C SER A 118 0.18 19.18 12.19
N SER A 119 0.52 19.67 13.39
CA SER A 119 0.10 20.98 13.93
C SER A 119 0.88 22.16 13.34
N THR A 120 1.93 21.87 12.57
CA THR A 120 2.72 22.89 11.88
C THR A 120 2.30 23.00 10.41
N SER A 121 2.55 24.16 9.79
CA SER A 121 2.37 24.33 8.35
C SER A 121 3.56 23.84 7.52
N LYS A 122 4.47 23.05 8.13
CA LYS A 122 5.68 22.55 7.47
C LYS A 122 5.35 21.45 6.49
N GLU A 123 5.59 21.70 5.22
CA GLU A 123 5.52 20.70 4.16
C GLU A 123 6.83 19.91 4.07
N LEU A 124 6.74 18.63 3.84
CA LEU A 124 7.87 17.72 3.68
C LEU A 124 7.89 17.14 2.27
N LYS A 125 9.03 17.22 1.61
CA LYS A 125 9.18 16.64 0.26
C LYS A 125 9.38 15.13 0.35
N ILE A 126 8.64 14.39 -0.48
CA ILE A 126 8.81 12.94 -0.64
C ILE A 126 8.70 12.56 -2.12
N GLY A 127 9.85 12.40 -2.77
CA GLY A 127 9.94 12.06 -4.18
C GLY A 127 9.13 12.98 -5.09
N PRO A 128 8.09 12.45 -5.75
CA PRO A 128 7.21 13.22 -6.64
C PRO A 128 6.17 14.07 -5.91
N SER A 129 6.03 13.91 -4.59
CA SER A 129 4.93 14.46 -3.81
C SER A 129 5.40 15.37 -2.69
N MET A 130 4.47 16.12 -2.11
CA MET A 130 4.65 16.89 -0.89
C MET A 130 3.75 16.28 0.19
N LEU A 131 4.34 15.87 1.31
CA LEU A 131 3.60 15.45 2.48
C LEU A 131 3.22 16.70 3.28
N THR A 132 1.94 17.00 3.30
CA THR A 132 1.33 18.07 4.11
C THR A 132 0.45 17.46 5.19
N SER A 133 0.09 18.24 6.21
CA SER A 133 -0.88 17.83 7.23
C SER A 133 -2.23 17.45 6.61
N VAL A 134 -2.67 18.19 5.57
CA VAL A 134 -3.90 17.88 4.82
C VAL A 134 -3.83 16.53 4.12
N LEU A 135 -2.71 16.23 3.46
CA LEU A 135 -2.51 14.94 2.81
C LEU A 135 -2.48 13.81 3.84
N ALA A 136 -1.78 14.00 4.97
CA ALA A 136 -1.72 13.04 6.05
C ALA A 136 -3.12 12.76 6.65
N ALA A 137 -3.90 13.81 6.92
CA ALA A 137 -5.27 13.68 7.42
C ALA A 137 -6.17 12.89 6.43
N ARG A 138 -6.04 13.16 5.13
CA ARG A 138 -6.78 12.42 4.11
C ARG A 138 -6.38 10.95 4.04
N VAL A 139 -5.09 10.64 4.05
CA VAL A 139 -4.61 9.25 4.06
C VAL A 139 -5.17 8.48 5.26
N MET A 140 -5.24 9.13 6.43
CA MET A 140 -5.78 8.54 7.65
C MET A 140 -7.31 8.51 7.70
N GLY A 141 -7.98 9.30 6.88
CA GLY A 141 -9.44 9.39 6.85
C GLY A 141 -10.09 8.06 6.47
N PRO A 142 -11.01 7.52 7.27
CA PRO A 142 -11.58 6.19 7.05
C PRO A 142 -12.50 6.11 5.82
N THR A 143 -12.94 7.25 5.30
CA THR A 143 -13.83 7.34 4.12
C THR A 143 -13.12 7.96 2.91
N GLU A 144 -11.85 8.29 3.06
CA GLU A 144 -11.08 8.96 2.03
C GLU A 144 -10.35 7.97 1.11
N TRP A 145 -10.42 8.23 -0.18
CA TRP A 145 -9.73 7.44 -1.19
C TRP A 145 -8.31 7.95 -1.38
N LEU A 146 -7.35 7.04 -1.53
CA LEU A 146 -6.01 7.42 -1.95
C LEU A 146 -6.02 7.86 -3.41
N LEU A 147 -5.38 8.98 -3.70
CA LEU A 147 -5.21 9.52 -5.04
C LEU A 147 -3.84 9.12 -5.62
N ASN A 148 -3.60 9.49 -6.87
CA ASN A 148 -2.37 9.12 -7.57
C ASN A 148 -1.10 9.55 -6.85
N HIS A 149 -1.10 10.71 -6.20
CA HIS A 149 0.12 11.23 -5.59
C HIS A 149 0.49 10.55 -4.26
N GLU A 150 -0.48 10.03 -3.49
CA GLU A 150 -0.18 9.20 -2.33
C GLU A 150 0.35 7.83 -2.78
N ILE A 151 -0.28 7.24 -3.80
CA ILE A 151 0.19 5.99 -4.40
C ILE A 151 1.60 6.17 -4.94
N ASP A 152 1.86 7.22 -5.73
CA ASP A 152 3.18 7.47 -6.33
C ASP A 152 4.25 7.79 -5.27
N ALA A 153 3.89 8.45 -4.17
CA ALA A 153 4.81 8.68 -3.05
C ALA A 153 5.25 7.35 -2.40
N MET A 154 4.31 6.43 -2.18
CA MET A 154 4.63 5.10 -1.65
C MET A 154 5.44 4.25 -2.63
N MET A 155 5.12 4.28 -3.93
CA MET A 155 5.90 3.56 -4.95
C MET A 155 7.33 4.10 -5.06
N TYR A 156 7.52 5.41 -4.90
CA TYR A 156 8.83 6.03 -4.77
C TYR A 156 9.56 5.53 -3.53
N LEU A 157 8.89 5.50 -2.37
CA LEU A 157 9.49 5.00 -1.13
C LEU A 157 9.90 3.53 -1.25
N PHE A 158 9.10 2.68 -1.88
CA PHE A 158 9.46 1.28 -2.14
C PHE A 158 10.70 1.17 -3.04
N THR A 159 10.83 2.04 -4.05
CA THR A 159 12.03 2.12 -4.89
C THR A 159 13.26 2.48 -4.06
N GLU A 160 13.16 3.47 -3.19
CA GLU A 160 14.26 3.92 -2.35
C GLU A 160 14.66 2.87 -1.31
N ARG A 161 13.70 2.21 -0.66
CA ARG A 161 13.95 1.10 0.27
C ARG A 161 14.71 -0.05 -0.42
N THR A 162 14.35 -0.37 -1.67
CA THR A 162 15.05 -1.39 -2.47
C THR A 162 16.45 -0.92 -2.85
N THR A 163 16.60 0.30 -3.33
CA THR A 163 17.88 0.86 -3.78
C THR A 163 18.88 0.96 -2.62
N LEU A 164 18.40 1.36 -1.45
CA LEU A 164 19.19 1.47 -0.22
C LEU A 164 19.34 0.15 0.54
N ARG A 165 18.79 -0.94 0.01
CA ARG A 165 18.81 -2.28 0.63
C ARG A 165 18.27 -2.29 2.06
N ARG A 166 17.20 -1.51 2.31
CA ARG A 166 16.51 -1.47 3.62
C ARG A 166 15.56 -2.65 3.81
N TRP A 167 15.31 -3.40 2.78
CA TRP A 167 14.66 -4.69 2.79
C TRP A 167 15.38 -5.65 1.84
N GLU A 168 15.15 -6.96 2.01
CA GLU A 168 15.89 -7.99 1.27
C GLU A 168 15.62 -8.04 -0.23
N PRO A 169 14.39 -7.83 -0.74
CA PRO A 169 14.13 -7.99 -2.15
C PRO A 169 14.95 -7.00 -3.00
N THR A 170 15.78 -7.56 -3.87
CA THR A 170 16.55 -6.82 -4.87
C THR A 170 16.02 -7.14 -6.28
N LYS A 171 16.51 -6.48 -7.31
CA LYS A 171 16.08 -6.69 -8.72
C LYS A 171 14.57 -6.48 -8.93
N VAL A 172 14.02 -5.50 -8.26
CA VAL A 172 12.61 -5.14 -8.30
C VAL A 172 12.47 -3.71 -8.78
N ALA A 173 11.47 -3.45 -9.63
CA ALA A 173 11.08 -2.11 -10.06
C ALA A 173 9.67 -1.78 -9.57
N PHE A 174 9.42 -0.50 -9.32
CA PHE A 174 8.12 0.02 -8.93
C PHE A 174 7.70 1.12 -9.90
N MET A 175 6.48 1.00 -10.41
CA MET A 175 5.96 1.93 -11.41
C MET A 175 5.01 2.94 -10.78
N SER A 176 4.96 4.12 -11.36
CA SER A 176 4.01 5.17 -10.99
C SER A 176 2.66 4.99 -11.69
N CYS A 177 1.65 5.70 -11.22
CA CYS A 177 0.34 5.78 -11.87
C CYS A 177 0.44 6.33 -13.32
N MET A 178 1.43 7.17 -13.59
CA MET A 178 1.70 7.68 -14.95
C MET A 178 2.05 6.54 -15.91
N PHE A 179 2.84 5.56 -15.47
CA PHE A 179 3.14 4.38 -16.29
C PHE A 179 1.87 3.63 -16.68
N SER A 180 0.97 3.41 -15.73
CA SER A 180 -0.29 2.71 -15.98
C SER A 180 -1.16 3.45 -17.01
N ASN A 181 -1.22 4.78 -16.93
CA ASN A 181 -1.92 5.60 -17.92
C ASN A 181 -1.27 5.51 -19.31
N GLN A 182 0.07 5.56 -19.35
CA GLN A 182 0.82 5.43 -20.60
C GLN A 182 0.61 4.06 -21.27
N MET A 183 0.52 3.00 -20.49
CA MET A 183 0.22 1.66 -20.99
C MET A 183 -1.17 1.58 -21.62
N LYS A 184 -2.19 2.18 -21.00
CA LYS A 184 -3.54 2.27 -21.56
C LYS A 184 -3.55 3.03 -22.89
N THR A 185 -2.92 4.21 -22.95
CA THR A 185 -2.84 5.02 -24.16
C THR A 185 -2.11 4.27 -25.29
N SER A 186 -0.96 3.70 -25.01
CA SER A 186 -0.18 2.94 -26.01
C SER A 186 -0.90 1.68 -26.48
N PHE A 187 -1.74 1.08 -25.64
CA PHE A 187 -2.55 -0.07 -26.05
C PHE A 187 -3.65 0.32 -27.03
N GLU A 188 -4.26 1.49 -26.90
CA GLU A 188 -5.21 1.97 -27.91
C GLU A 188 -4.53 2.19 -29.28
N GLU A 189 -3.29 2.67 -29.30
CA GLU A 189 -2.50 2.77 -30.52
C GLU A 189 -2.18 1.38 -31.11
N PHE A 190 -1.79 0.46 -30.27
CA PHE A 190 -1.55 -0.93 -30.68
C PHE A 190 -2.81 -1.60 -31.27
N ARG A 191 -3.98 -1.35 -30.69
CA ARG A 191 -5.25 -1.88 -31.19
C ARG A 191 -5.62 -1.36 -32.57
N LYS A 192 -5.28 -0.08 -32.89
CA LYS A 192 -5.54 0.53 -34.21
C LYS A 192 -4.76 -0.15 -35.33
N ASP A 193 -3.45 -0.44 -35.10
CA ASP A 193 -2.61 -1.12 -36.08
C ASP A 193 -1.53 -1.95 -35.41
N LYS A 194 -1.86 -3.23 -35.17
CA LYS A 194 -0.95 -4.18 -34.50
C LYS A 194 0.36 -4.42 -35.25
N LYS A 195 0.33 -4.27 -36.60
CA LYS A 195 1.51 -4.57 -37.46
C LYS A 195 2.48 -3.40 -37.49
N LYS A 196 1.98 -2.16 -37.45
CA LYS A 196 2.79 -0.94 -37.50
C LYS A 196 3.17 -0.43 -36.11
N PHE A 197 2.58 -0.98 -35.04
CA PHE A 197 2.87 -0.53 -33.68
C PHE A 197 4.36 -0.64 -33.36
N LYS A 198 4.91 0.44 -32.85
CA LYS A 198 6.26 0.51 -32.30
C LYS A 198 6.19 0.97 -30.85
N VAL A 199 7.04 0.40 -30.01
CA VAL A 199 7.21 0.86 -28.64
C VAL A 199 7.69 2.30 -28.67
N SER A 200 6.95 3.20 -28.00
CA SER A 200 7.31 4.62 -27.92
C SER A 200 8.60 4.82 -27.14
N GLU A 201 9.29 5.92 -27.39
CA GLU A 201 10.50 6.31 -26.64
C GLU A 201 10.20 6.37 -25.13
N LEU A 202 9.02 6.86 -24.74
CA LEU A 202 8.60 6.93 -23.35
C LEU A 202 8.53 5.55 -22.69
N LEU A 203 7.93 4.56 -23.36
CA LEU A 203 7.87 3.19 -22.85
C LEU A 203 9.24 2.51 -22.85
N HIS A 204 10.09 2.81 -23.83
CA HIS A 204 11.48 2.34 -23.85
C HIS A 204 12.26 2.85 -22.63
N ARG A 205 12.10 4.14 -22.27
CA ARG A 205 12.76 4.74 -21.11
C ARG A 205 12.31 4.10 -19.77
N TYR A 206 11.06 3.66 -19.65
CA TYR A 206 10.63 2.82 -18.52
C TYR A 206 11.39 1.50 -18.51
N GLY A 207 11.49 0.85 -19.64
CA GLY A 207 12.15 -0.47 -19.77
C GLY A 207 13.65 -0.47 -19.47
N ILE A 208 14.34 0.67 -19.63
CA ILE A 208 15.77 0.85 -19.28
C ILE A 208 15.98 1.52 -17.91
N GLY A 209 14.92 1.67 -17.11
CA GLY A 209 15.00 2.22 -15.75
C GLY A 209 15.29 3.71 -15.65
N GLU A 210 15.08 4.50 -16.73
CA GLU A 210 15.16 5.96 -16.70
C GLU A 210 13.91 6.63 -16.16
N LEU A 211 12.79 5.89 -16.11
CA LEU A 211 11.52 6.31 -15.59
C LEU A 211 10.98 5.29 -14.55
N PRO A 212 10.21 5.72 -13.54
CA PRO A 212 9.76 7.11 -13.28
C PRO A 212 10.92 8.04 -12.95
N PRO A 213 10.79 9.37 -13.19
CA PRO A 213 11.90 10.31 -13.02
C PRO A 213 12.43 10.36 -11.58
N HIS A 214 11.54 10.30 -10.59
CA HIS A 214 11.90 10.05 -9.21
C HIS A 214 12.13 8.55 -9.00
N GLY A 215 13.24 8.17 -8.40
CA GLY A 215 13.61 6.77 -8.20
C GLY A 215 14.14 6.09 -9.48
N ARG A 216 14.80 6.84 -10.38
CA ARG A 216 15.52 6.24 -11.52
C ARG A 216 16.55 5.23 -11.03
N THR A 217 16.49 4.02 -11.56
CA THR A 217 17.38 2.94 -11.17
C THR A 217 18.45 2.65 -12.23
N GLY A 218 18.17 2.96 -13.52
CA GLY A 218 18.99 2.54 -14.65
C GLY A 218 19.01 1.03 -14.88
N LEU A 219 18.12 0.28 -14.20
CA LEU A 219 18.04 -1.18 -14.30
C LEU A 219 17.11 -1.59 -15.42
N MET A 220 17.59 -2.43 -16.31
CA MET A 220 16.82 -2.91 -17.48
C MET A 220 15.91 -4.07 -17.11
N TRP A 221 14.68 -4.03 -17.62
CA TRP A 221 13.71 -5.11 -17.43
C TRP A 221 14.18 -6.41 -18.08
N ASP A 222 13.94 -7.53 -17.40
CA ASP A 222 14.31 -8.90 -17.80
C ASP A 222 15.84 -9.19 -17.77
N LEU A 223 16.67 -8.17 -17.57
CA LEU A 223 18.12 -8.32 -17.42
C LEU A 223 18.54 -8.08 -15.96
N ASP A 224 18.25 -6.90 -15.45
CA ASP A 224 18.59 -6.49 -14.09
C ASP A 224 17.41 -6.63 -13.13
N VAL A 225 16.19 -6.46 -13.68
CA VAL A 225 14.93 -6.52 -12.93
C VAL A 225 14.21 -7.82 -13.24
N THR A 226 13.88 -8.58 -12.20
CA THR A 226 13.14 -9.85 -12.29
C THR A 226 11.66 -9.70 -11.98
N ARG A 227 11.28 -8.71 -11.18
CA ARG A 227 9.89 -8.41 -10.81
C ARG A 227 9.60 -6.92 -10.88
N MET A 228 8.40 -6.57 -11.27
CA MET A 228 7.94 -5.19 -11.31
C MET A 228 6.54 -5.07 -10.72
N TYR A 229 6.36 -4.11 -9.83
CA TYR A 229 5.06 -3.81 -9.22
C TYR A 229 4.43 -2.57 -9.85
N VAL A 230 3.14 -2.68 -10.11
CA VAL A 230 2.37 -1.66 -10.82
C VAL A 230 1.05 -1.41 -10.09
N PRO A 231 0.79 -0.19 -9.61
CA PRO A 231 -0.53 0.21 -9.16
C PRO A 231 -1.42 0.53 -10.37
N LEU A 232 -2.67 0.12 -10.32
CA LEU A 232 -3.61 0.34 -11.42
C LEU A 232 -4.95 0.81 -10.90
N ASN A 233 -5.37 1.99 -11.35
CA ASN A 233 -6.72 2.48 -11.13
C ASN A 233 -7.67 1.93 -12.21
N VAL A 234 -8.73 1.26 -11.79
CA VAL A 234 -9.76 0.67 -12.65
C VAL A 234 -11.11 1.35 -12.36
N GLY A 235 -11.29 2.53 -12.91
CA GLY A 235 -12.45 3.38 -12.64
C GLY A 235 -12.30 4.11 -11.30
N LYS A 236 -13.04 3.68 -10.28
CA LYS A 236 -12.95 4.23 -8.91
C LYS A 236 -12.36 3.23 -7.93
N HIS A 237 -11.61 2.24 -8.41
CA HIS A 237 -11.05 1.17 -7.61
C HIS A 237 -9.56 1.00 -7.88
N TRP A 238 -8.78 0.75 -6.83
CA TRP A 238 -7.36 0.49 -6.92
C TRP A 238 -7.09 -1.00 -6.82
N ILE A 239 -6.34 -1.50 -7.79
CA ILE A 239 -5.71 -2.82 -7.75
C ILE A 239 -4.20 -2.67 -7.92
N SER A 240 -3.47 -3.72 -7.64
CA SER A 240 -2.04 -3.77 -7.92
C SER A 240 -1.67 -5.08 -8.61
N MET A 241 -0.49 -5.11 -9.23
CA MET A 241 -0.02 -6.31 -9.90
C MET A 241 1.48 -6.47 -9.77
N CYS A 242 1.94 -7.71 -9.78
CA CYS A 242 3.33 -8.10 -9.92
C CYS A 242 3.56 -8.68 -11.32
N VAL A 243 4.42 -8.06 -12.08
CA VAL A 243 4.95 -8.60 -13.35
C VAL A 243 6.21 -9.38 -13.04
N ASN A 244 6.23 -10.66 -13.34
CA ASN A 244 7.39 -11.51 -13.20
C ASN A 244 8.00 -11.76 -14.59
N PHE A 245 9.20 -11.23 -14.82
CA PHE A 245 9.88 -11.33 -16.10
C PHE A 245 10.43 -12.75 -16.35
N VAL A 246 10.81 -13.47 -15.29
CA VAL A 246 11.37 -14.82 -15.38
C VAL A 246 10.29 -15.82 -15.82
N SER A 247 9.15 -15.83 -15.13
CA SER A 247 8.01 -16.72 -15.47
C SER A 247 7.15 -16.17 -16.60
N ARG A 248 7.36 -14.90 -17.01
CA ARG A 248 6.55 -14.21 -18.03
C ARG A 248 5.07 -14.20 -17.68
N SER A 249 4.77 -13.85 -16.46
CA SER A 249 3.43 -13.82 -15.89
C SER A 249 3.14 -12.49 -15.18
N ILE A 250 1.86 -12.21 -15.03
CA ILE A 250 1.32 -11.11 -14.24
C ILE A 250 0.40 -11.72 -13.18
N GLU A 251 0.65 -11.42 -11.94
CA GLU A 251 -0.24 -11.75 -10.84
C GLU A 251 -0.91 -10.48 -10.33
N VAL A 252 -2.23 -10.50 -10.24
CA VAL A 252 -3.07 -9.35 -9.89
C VAL A 252 -3.57 -9.52 -8.46
N PHE A 253 -3.51 -8.43 -7.70
CA PHE A 253 -3.97 -8.33 -6.31
C PHE A 253 -5.15 -7.36 -6.25
N ASP A 254 -6.31 -7.88 -5.88
CA ASP A 254 -7.54 -7.10 -5.73
C ASP A 254 -8.25 -7.46 -4.43
N CYS A 255 -8.43 -6.48 -3.54
CA CYS A 255 -9.07 -6.69 -2.24
C CYS A 255 -10.53 -7.16 -2.34
N GLU A 256 -11.21 -6.93 -3.45
CA GLU A 256 -12.58 -7.38 -3.68
C GLU A 256 -12.63 -8.74 -4.41
N GLY A 257 -11.48 -9.27 -4.85
CA GLY A 257 -11.38 -10.56 -5.56
C GLY A 257 -12.00 -10.55 -6.95
N LEU A 258 -12.19 -9.37 -7.54
CA LEU A 258 -12.77 -9.22 -8.88
C LEU A 258 -11.70 -9.41 -9.98
N LYS A 259 -12.15 -9.64 -11.20
CA LYS A 259 -11.27 -9.84 -12.35
C LYS A 259 -11.39 -8.71 -13.36
N TYR A 260 -10.31 -7.98 -13.54
CA TYR A 260 -10.19 -6.83 -14.46
C TYR A 260 -9.39 -7.17 -15.70
N ASN A 261 -9.81 -8.21 -16.42
CA ASN A 261 -9.06 -8.76 -17.57
C ASN A 261 -8.81 -7.72 -18.66
N LYS A 262 -9.78 -6.84 -18.95
CA LYS A 262 -9.65 -5.79 -19.98
C LYS A 262 -8.63 -4.71 -19.60
N GLU A 263 -8.58 -4.37 -18.33
CA GLU A 263 -7.71 -3.34 -17.77
C GLU A 263 -6.27 -3.84 -17.62
N VAL A 264 -6.08 -5.16 -17.43
CA VAL A 264 -4.78 -5.82 -17.30
C VAL A 264 -4.22 -6.26 -18.68
N GLU A 265 -5.06 -6.51 -19.67
CA GLU A 265 -4.65 -6.94 -21.02
C GLU A 265 -3.55 -6.06 -21.64
N PRO A 266 -3.60 -4.71 -21.54
CA PRO A 266 -2.54 -3.83 -22.04
C PRO A 266 -1.15 -4.22 -21.56
N PHE A 267 -1.04 -4.54 -20.28
CA PHE A 267 0.24 -4.91 -19.66
C PHE A 267 0.72 -6.27 -20.16
N ALA A 268 -0.16 -7.26 -20.19
CA ALA A 268 0.18 -8.60 -20.68
C ALA A 268 0.67 -8.60 -22.15
N ILE A 269 0.17 -7.69 -22.98
CA ILE A 269 0.50 -7.59 -24.39
C ILE A 269 1.71 -6.68 -24.64
N LEU A 270 1.81 -5.54 -23.98
CA LEU A 270 2.83 -4.53 -24.29
C LEU A 270 4.16 -4.76 -23.56
N ILE A 271 4.13 -5.26 -22.30
CA ILE A 271 5.36 -5.51 -21.54
C ILE A 271 6.36 -6.39 -22.29
N PRO A 272 5.97 -7.57 -22.87
CA PRO A 272 6.93 -8.37 -23.65
C PRO A 272 7.49 -7.65 -24.89
N ARG A 273 6.78 -6.65 -25.43
CA ARG A 273 7.27 -5.81 -26.53
C ARG A 273 8.28 -4.80 -26.05
N ILE A 274 8.05 -4.19 -24.89
CA ILE A 274 9.01 -3.28 -24.25
C ILE A 274 10.28 -4.05 -23.90
N VAL A 275 10.16 -5.22 -23.25
CA VAL A 275 11.29 -6.11 -22.94
C VAL A 275 12.09 -6.41 -24.20
N LYS A 276 11.44 -6.82 -25.27
CA LYS A 276 12.14 -7.07 -26.55
C LYS A 276 12.85 -5.81 -27.09
N CYS A 277 12.28 -4.62 -26.88
CA CYS A 277 12.83 -3.35 -27.38
C CYS A 277 14.10 -2.96 -26.64
N VAL A 278 14.21 -3.19 -25.33
CA VAL A 278 15.38 -2.82 -24.52
C VAL A 278 16.56 -3.77 -24.67
N HIS A 279 16.34 -4.99 -25.13
CA HIS A 279 17.43 -5.95 -25.37
C HIS A 279 18.31 -5.53 -26.56
N SER A 280 19.58 -5.94 -26.53
CA SER A 280 20.53 -5.72 -27.61
C SER A 280 20.04 -6.32 -28.94
N SER A 281 20.49 -5.80 -30.07
CA SER A 281 20.06 -6.26 -31.39
C SER A 281 20.28 -7.78 -31.59
N LYS A 282 21.34 -8.32 -31.02
CA LYS A 282 21.67 -9.76 -31.10
C LYS A 282 20.66 -10.60 -30.27
N SER A 283 20.38 -10.21 -29.04
CA SER A 283 19.42 -10.89 -28.16
C SER A 283 17.99 -10.70 -28.63
N ARG A 284 17.66 -9.51 -29.17
CA ARG A 284 16.35 -9.15 -29.70
C ARG A 284 15.86 -10.10 -30.79
N GLN A 285 16.74 -10.60 -31.65
CA GLN A 285 16.39 -11.55 -32.71
C GLN A 285 15.92 -12.90 -32.17
N GLN A 286 16.42 -13.32 -31.01
CA GLN A 286 16.09 -14.59 -30.37
C GLN A 286 14.82 -14.51 -29.50
N LEU A 287 14.41 -13.30 -29.11
CA LEU A 287 13.24 -13.10 -28.25
C LEU A 287 11.94 -13.17 -29.04
N THR A 288 11.13 -14.16 -28.70
CA THR A 288 9.74 -14.28 -29.22
C THR A 288 8.80 -13.47 -28.34
N VAL A 289 8.06 -12.55 -28.94
CA VAL A 289 7.02 -11.78 -28.24
C VAL A 289 5.80 -12.65 -28.05
N LYS A 290 5.59 -13.14 -26.84
CA LYS A 290 4.36 -13.82 -26.41
C LYS A 290 3.70 -13.01 -25.32
N GLN A 291 2.38 -12.97 -25.33
CA GLN A 291 1.60 -12.38 -24.25
C GLN A 291 1.92 -13.06 -22.92
N TYR A 292 2.09 -12.29 -21.86
CA TYR A 292 2.26 -12.83 -20.50
C TYR A 292 0.96 -13.46 -20.01
N THR A 293 1.07 -14.50 -19.24
CA THR A 293 -0.09 -15.12 -18.56
C THR A 293 -0.55 -14.21 -17.43
N VAL A 294 -1.87 -14.20 -17.20
CA VAL A 294 -2.46 -13.39 -16.12
C VAL A 294 -3.13 -14.33 -15.14
N SER A 295 -2.81 -14.18 -13.87
CA SER A 295 -3.43 -14.86 -12.74
C SER A 295 -3.91 -13.83 -11.72
N TYR A 296 -4.82 -14.23 -10.86
CA TYR A 296 -5.33 -13.41 -9.76
C TYR A 296 -4.99 -14.13 -8.46
N ALA A 297 -4.33 -13.43 -7.55
CA ALA A 297 -4.03 -13.99 -6.23
C ALA A 297 -5.33 -14.27 -5.46
N PRO A 298 -5.41 -15.38 -4.75
CA PRO A 298 -6.53 -15.62 -3.86
C PRO A 298 -6.48 -14.60 -2.71
N MET A 299 -7.56 -13.83 -2.56
CA MET A 299 -7.68 -12.84 -1.49
C MET A 299 -8.59 -13.34 -0.37
N PRO A 300 -8.37 -12.90 0.87
CA PRO A 300 -9.33 -13.11 1.94
C PRO A 300 -10.72 -12.60 1.54
N TYR A 301 -11.75 -13.29 2.00
CA TYR A 301 -13.13 -12.95 1.66
C TYR A 301 -13.60 -11.68 2.37
N LEU A 302 -14.34 -10.83 1.66
CA LEU A 302 -14.98 -9.62 2.18
C LEU A 302 -14.03 -8.56 2.76
N LEU A 303 -12.93 -8.29 2.09
CA LEU A 303 -12.11 -7.10 2.37
C LEU A 303 -12.77 -5.83 1.80
N ASN A 304 -12.31 -4.66 2.30
CA ASN A 304 -12.71 -3.33 1.84
C ASN A 304 -14.21 -3.01 2.05
N LYS A 305 -14.74 -3.36 3.24
CA LYS A 305 -16.13 -3.07 3.60
C LYS A 305 -16.49 -1.58 3.57
N SER A 306 -15.50 -0.71 3.79
CA SER A 306 -15.66 0.75 3.68
C SER A 306 -15.86 1.23 2.24
N SER A 307 -15.46 0.43 1.23
CA SER A 307 -15.35 0.77 -0.19
C SER A 307 -14.35 1.90 -0.50
N SER A 308 -13.61 2.41 0.49
CA SER A 308 -12.64 3.52 0.35
C SER A 308 -11.18 3.09 0.54
N ASP A 309 -10.94 1.86 1.05
CA ASP A 309 -9.63 1.39 1.43
C ASP A 309 -8.86 0.66 0.31
N CYS A 310 -9.43 0.55 -0.89
CA CYS A 310 -8.80 -0.18 -2.01
C CYS A 310 -7.38 0.29 -2.32
N GLY A 311 -7.09 1.60 -2.21
CA GLY A 311 -5.74 2.14 -2.41
C GLY A 311 -4.76 1.69 -1.32
N VAL A 312 -5.21 1.61 -0.07
CA VAL A 312 -4.41 1.09 1.04
C VAL A 312 -4.12 -0.39 0.84
N TYR A 313 -5.15 -1.19 0.51
CA TYR A 313 -4.98 -2.60 0.18
C TYR A 313 -4.02 -2.81 -0.99
N ALA A 314 -4.16 -2.03 -2.07
CA ALA A 314 -3.26 -2.15 -3.23
C ALA A 314 -1.79 -1.95 -2.86
N LEU A 315 -1.47 -0.96 -2.01
CA LEU A 315 -0.11 -0.74 -1.51
C LEU A 315 0.36 -1.85 -0.57
N LYS A 316 -0.49 -2.26 0.38
CA LYS A 316 -0.16 -3.31 1.35
C LYS A 316 -0.04 -4.69 0.72
N HIS A 317 -0.81 -5.00 -0.30
CA HIS A 317 -0.65 -6.23 -1.08
C HIS A 317 0.69 -6.24 -1.85
N ILE A 318 1.16 -5.09 -2.35
CA ILE A 318 2.51 -4.99 -2.90
C ILE A 318 3.56 -5.32 -1.82
N GLU A 319 3.46 -4.74 -0.62
CA GLU A 319 4.38 -5.04 0.49
C GLU A 319 4.34 -6.52 0.88
N CYS A 320 3.14 -7.07 1.11
CA CYS A 320 2.98 -8.49 1.46
C CYS A 320 3.62 -9.39 0.40
N HIS A 321 3.26 -9.23 -0.87
CA HIS A 321 3.82 -10.07 -1.94
C HIS A 321 5.33 -9.90 -2.10
N LEU A 322 5.83 -8.68 -1.99
CA LEU A 322 7.27 -8.37 -2.08
C LEU A 322 8.07 -9.09 -1.00
N LEU A 323 7.57 -9.04 0.24
CA LEU A 323 8.21 -9.60 1.42
C LEU A 323 7.88 -11.09 1.66
N GLY A 324 7.03 -11.70 0.83
CA GLY A 324 6.60 -13.09 0.98
C GLY A 324 5.65 -13.31 2.16
N LEU A 325 4.88 -12.29 2.53
CA LEU A 325 3.93 -12.29 3.63
C LEU A 325 2.52 -12.65 3.16
N ASP A 326 1.69 -13.16 4.07
CA ASP A 326 0.30 -13.49 3.77
C ASP A 326 -0.55 -12.21 3.63
N PHE A 327 -1.44 -12.17 2.65
CA PHE A 327 -2.34 -11.04 2.42
C PHE A 327 -3.36 -10.83 3.55
N SER A 328 -3.67 -11.87 4.32
CA SER A 328 -4.59 -11.79 5.47
C SER A 328 -4.08 -10.95 6.63
N LEU A 329 -2.77 -10.64 6.66
CA LEU A 329 -2.14 -9.80 7.68
C LEU A 329 -2.65 -8.36 7.65
N VAL A 330 -3.18 -7.90 6.51
CA VAL A 330 -3.88 -6.62 6.41
C VAL A 330 -5.33 -6.88 6.04
N ASN A 331 -6.23 -6.45 6.90
CA ASN A 331 -7.67 -6.70 6.79
C ASN A 331 -8.47 -5.54 7.38
N ASP A 332 -9.81 -5.59 7.29
CA ASP A 332 -10.68 -4.50 7.74
C ASP A 332 -10.60 -4.21 9.25
N SER A 333 -10.05 -5.13 10.06
CA SER A 333 -9.89 -4.89 11.50
C SER A 333 -8.64 -4.06 11.83
N ASN A 334 -7.63 -4.03 10.95
CA ASN A 334 -6.39 -3.27 11.13
C ASN A 334 -6.09 -2.29 9.97
N ILE A 335 -7.08 -2.04 9.10
CA ILE A 335 -6.90 -1.14 7.95
C ILE A 335 -6.62 0.31 8.37
N ARG A 336 -7.13 0.72 9.52
CA ARG A 336 -6.87 2.04 10.10
C ARG A 336 -5.39 2.20 10.46
N GLU A 337 -4.82 1.20 11.11
CA GLU A 337 -3.42 1.13 11.47
C GLU A 337 -2.54 1.07 10.21
N ALA A 338 -2.98 0.37 9.17
CA ALA A 338 -2.32 0.38 7.87
C ALA A 338 -2.29 1.77 7.23
N ARG A 339 -3.36 2.58 7.36
CA ARG A 339 -3.39 3.98 6.92
C ARG A 339 -2.42 4.85 7.73
N GLN A 340 -2.40 4.69 9.04
CA GLN A 340 -1.45 5.37 9.92
C GLN A 340 -0.01 5.01 9.57
N LYS A 341 0.25 3.73 9.28
CA LYS A 341 1.58 3.26 8.87
C LYS A 341 2.04 3.88 7.55
N ILE A 342 1.16 4.08 6.58
CA ILE A 342 1.49 4.79 5.33
C ILE A 342 1.94 6.22 5.63
N VAL A 343 1.22 6.94 6.49
CA VAL A 343 1.61 8.31 6.87
C VAL A 343 2.94 8.31 7.61
N TYR A 344 3.15 7.38 8.53
CA TYR A 344 4.41 7.22 9.24
C TYR A 344 5.56 6.97 8.28
N ASP A 345 5.41 6.03 7.36
CA ASP A 345 6.45 5.68 6.38
C ASP A 345 6.84 6.87 5.51
N LEU A 346 5.86 7.65 5.06
CA LEU A 346 6.10 8.86 4.27
C LEU A 346 6.77 9.96 5.11
N TRP A 347 6.34 10.14 6.36
CA TRP A 347 6.91 11.14 7.27
C TRP A 347 8.34 10.78 7.67
N GLU A 348 8.60 9.52 8.00
CA GLU A 348 9.94 9.00 8.32
C GLU A 348 10.88 9.20 7.13
N ALA A 349 10.45 8.79 5.94
CA ALA A 349 11.23 8.94 4.72
C ALA A 349 11.54 10.40 4.37
N ALA A 350 10.59 11.31 4.59
CA ALA A 350 10.77 12.73 4.33
C ALA A 350 11.71 13.43 5.35
N ASN A 351 11.96 12.80 6.50
CA ASN A 351 12.92 13.26 7.52
C ASN A 351 14.23 12.45 7.51
N ASP A 352 14.34 11.42 6.67
CA ASP A 352 15.56 10.61 6.54
C ASP A 352 16.67 11.41 5.85
N PRO A 353 17.84 11.61 6.50
CA PRO A 353 18.92 12.42 5.93
C PRO A 353 19.44 11.89 4.59
N GLU A 354 19.50 10.56 4.41
CA GLU A 354 19.95 9.94 3.17
C GLU A 354 18.95 10.17 2.03
N LEU A 355 17.67 10.01 2.29
CA LEU A 355 16.63 10.29 1.30
C LEU A 355 16.52 11.77 0.96
N ILE A 356 16.71 12.67 1.94
CA ILE A 356 16.75 14.11 1.70
C ILE A 356 17.90 14.45 0.73
N LEU A 357 19.10 13.90 0.95
CA LEU A 357 20.23 14.10 0.04
C LEU A 357 19.94 13.56 -1.36
N ARG A 358 19.36 12.38 -1.48
CA ARG A 358 18.99 11.79 -2.78
C ARG A 358 17.93 12.61 -3.50
N MET A 359 16.92 13.09 -2.79
CA MET A 359 15.91 13.99 -3.36
C MET A 359 16.50 15.35 -3.80
N ALA A 360 17.50 15.86 -3.07
CA ALA A 360 18.21 17.09 -3.44
C ALA A 360 19.08 16.95 -4.71
N GLN A 361 19.59 15.75 -4.97
CA GLN A 361 20.36 15.43 -6.16
C GLN A 361 19.48 15.17 -7.41
N TYR A 362 18.15 15.15 -7.24
CA TYR A 362 17.24 14.94 -8.34
C TYR A 362 17.36 16.06 -9.38
N ILE A 363 17.74 15.69 -10.59
CA ILE A 363 17.75 16.59 -11.76
C ILE A 363 16.52 16.25 -12.60
N PRO A 364 15.54 17.17 -12.75
CA PRO A 364 14.40 16.94 -13.62
C PRO A 364 14.88 16.62 -15.04
N PRO A 365 14.24 15.66 -15.72
CA PRO A 365 14.54 15.43 -17.14
C PRO A 365 14.28 16.74 -17.90
N LYS A 366 15.22 17.13 -18.77
CA LYS A 366 15.01 18.26 -19.66
C LYS A 366 13.73 17.98 -20.46
N LEU A 367 12.74 18.85 -20.32
CA LEU A 367 11.58 18.84 -21.21
C LEU A 367 12.14 19.06 -22.63
N ILE A 368 12.00 18.06 -23.48
CA ILE A 368 12.16 18.25 -24.91
C ILE A 368 10.92 19.03 -25.31
N THR A 369 11.00 20.36 -25.25
CA THR A 369 10.05 21.23 -25.93
C THR A 369 10.31 20.99 -27.41
N ASN A 370 9.47 20.19 -28.05
CA ASN A 370 9.37 20.26 -29.50
C ASN A 370 9.11 21.74 -29.84
N PRO A 371 9.95 22.38 -30.67
CA PRO A 371 9.63 23.71 -31.11
C PRO A 371 8.22 23.66 -31.71
N LEU A 372 7.35 24.52 -31.20
CA LEU A 372 6.05 24.76 -31.83
C LEU A 372 6.35 25.05 -33.32
N VAL A 373 5.96 24.13 -34.17
CA VAL A 373 5.88 24.41 -35.62
C VAL A 373 4.73 25.36 -35.75
N GLU A 374 5.02 26.63 -35.90
CA GLU A 374 4.04 27.62 -36.37
C GLU A 374 3.57 27.11 -37.73
N LEU A 375 2.30 26.76 -37.80
CA LEU A 375 1.61 26.51 -39.07
C LEU A 375 1.21 27.88 -39.63
N ASP A 376 1.95 28.31 -40.63
CA ASP A 376 1.53 29.43 -41.51
C ASP A 376 0.22 29.11 -42.23
#